data_091e98428a3d6f0eba2d1ce889c2e68d
#
_entry.id   091e98428a3d6f0eba2d1ce889c2e68d
#
_cell.length_a   1.000
_cell.length_b   1.000
_cell.length_c   1.000
_cell.angle_alpha   90.00
_cell.angle_beta   90.00
_cell.angle_gamma   90.00
#
_symmetry.space_group_name_H-M   'P 1'
#
loop_
_entity.id
_entity.type
_entity.pdbx_description
1 polymer ?
#
loop_
_entity_poly.entity_id
_entity_poly.type
_entity_poly.pdbx_seq_one_letter_code
_entity_poly.pdbx_strand_id
1 'polypeptide(L)'
;HQVTQLVMADFEFSGRRLQFLDAYSGSEARELLKSRKDIALILLDVVMESEHAGLDLARYIREDLDNHHVRIVLRTGQPGQAPEEHVIKTYDINDYKEKTELTKRKLITVFYAALRSYRDIMIIEQSRQALRRSIDAITKVYDSQNLRRFASAVLEQVAYLLGYEAQGLCASRVSAYAASHIEGRLKVLAATAEYSRLLVDEEVDNLPPEVKIALDRALLDQQSYFDDHHFVGYYRSSTGNESLLYMVFSEAVDKEARELLEIFCANVAITYESLLLREEIQDT
;
A
#
# COMPACT_ATOMS: atom_id res chain seq x y z
N HIS A 1 -28.16 -20.92 6.95
CA HIS A 1 -26.85 -20.95 6.30
C HIS A 1 -26.91 -21.64 4.94
N GLN A 2 -27.29 -22.93 4.84
CA GLN A 2 -27.30 -23.70 3.59
C GLN A 2 -28.14 -23.08 2.47
N VAL A 3 -29.33 -22.54 2.78
CA VAL A 3 -30.18 -21.88 1.78
C VAL A 3 -29.53 -20.65 1.19
N THR A 4 -28.88 -19.83 2.01
CA THR A 4 -28.13 -18.63 1.54
C THR A 4 -27.00 -19.03 0.62
N GLN A 5 -26.20 -20.02 0.99
CA GLN A 5 -25.09 -20.53 0.17
C GLN A 5 -25.59 -21.09 -1.16
N LEU A 6 -26.68 -21.88 -1.15
CA LEU A 6 -27.25 -22.42 -2.36
C LEU A 6 -27.76 -21.32 -3.31
N VAL A 7 -28.45 -20.34 -2.76
CA VAL A 7 -29.00 -19.20 -3.53
C VAL A 7 -27.90 -18.34 -4.14
N MET A 8 -26.73 -18.24 -3.48
CA MET A 8 -25.60 -17.41 -3.86
C MET A 8 -24.46 -18.20 -4.52
N ALA A 9 -24.66 -19.47 -4.85
CA ALA A 9 -23.62 -20.34 -5.40
C ALA A 9 -22.99 -19.80 -6.71
N ASP A 10 -23.80 -19.17 -7.56
CA ASP A 10 -23.38 -18.59 -8.83
C ASP A 10 -23.08 -17.09 -8.74
N PHE A 11 -23.10 -16.53 -7.53
CA PHE A 11 -22.87 -15.10 -7.35
C PHE A 11 -21.39 -14.79 -7.52
N GLU A 12 -21.10 -13.78 -8.34
CA GLU A 12 -19.76 -13.23 -8.52
C GLU A 12 -19.75 -11.73 -8.27
N PHE A 13 -18.67 -11.25 -7.64
CA PHE A 13 -18.41 -9.84 -7.46
C PHE A 13 -17.00 -9.51 -7.95
N SER A 14 -16.90 -8.61 -8.92
CA SER A 14 -15.62 -8.22 -9.55
C SER A 14 -14.80 -9.43 -10.04
N GLY A 15 -15.45 -10.42 -10.66
CA GLY A 15 -14.84 -11.63 -11.18
C GLY A 15 -14.40 -12.66 -10.12
N ARG A 16 -14.80 -12.48 -8.87
CA ARG A 16 -14.49 -13.40 -7.77
C ARG A 16 -15.76 -14.03 -7.21
N ARG A 17 -15.67 -15.32 -6.91
CA ARG A 17 -16.74 -16.06 -6.21
C ARG A 17 -16.66 -15.81 -4.72
N LEU A 18 -17.81 -15.97 -4.04
CA LEU A 18 -17.87 -15.87 -2.59
C LEU A 18 -17.29 -17.12 -1.93
N GLN A 19 -16.51 -16.91 -0.88
CA GLN A 19 -16.16 -17.94 0.09
C GLN A 19 -17.03 -17.73 1.33
N PHE A 20 -17.85 -18.70 1.66
CA PHE A 20 -18.68 -18.67 2.85
C PHE A 20 -17.93 -19.29 4.04
N LEU A 21 -18.06 -18.64 5.18
CA LEU A 21 -17.62 -19.13 6.48
C LEU A 21 -18.85 -19.19 7.37
N ASP A 22 -19.08 -20.32 8.00
CA ASP A 22 -20.21 -20.51 8.90
C ASP A 22 -19.76 -20.45 10.35
N ALA A 23 -20.57 -19.80 11.19
CA ALA A 23 -20.49 -19.83 12.64
C ALA A 23 -21.89 -20.05 13.19
N TYR A 24 -22.03 -20.98 14.12
CA TYR A 24 -23.31 -21.38 14.67
C TYR A 24 -23.56 -20.78 16.06
N SER A 25 -22.61 -20.02 16.57
CA SER A 25 -22.71 -19.28 17.83
C SER A 25 -21.89 -18.00 17.79
N GLY A 26 -22.18 -17.08 18.71
CA GLY A 26 -21.38 -15.86 18.88
C GLY A 26 -19.92 -16.17 19.25
N SER A 27 -19.68 -17.24 19.99
CA SER A 27 -18.33 -17.65 20.36
C SER A 27 -17.52 -18.17 19.16
N GLU A 28 -18.10 -19.00 18.31
CA GLU A 28 -17.47 -19.45 17.05
C GLU A 28 -17.20 -18.27 16.10
N ALA A 29 -18.14 -17.34 16.00
CA ALA A 29 -17.97 -16.15 15.20
C ALA A 29 -16.80 -15.27 15.70
N ARG A 30 -16.65 -15.11 17.01
CA ARG A 30 -15.53 -14.37 17.62
C ARG A 30 -14.17 -15.01 17.28
N GLU A 31 -14.07 -16.32 17.34
CA GLU A 31 -12.83 -17.04 16.98
C GLU A 31 -12.49 -16.90 15.49
N LEU A 32 -13.49 -17.00 14.60
CA LEU A 32 -13.31 -16.75 13.19
C LEU A 32 -12.81 -15.31 12.92
N LEU A 33 -13.42 -14.32 13.56
CA LEU A 33 -13.05 -12.91 13.40
C LEU A 33 -11.68 -12.55 13.95
N LYS A 34 -11.20 -13.26 14.96
CA LYS A 34 -9.81 -13.12 15.44
C LYS A 34 -8.81 -13.68 14.45
N SER A 35 -9.11 -14.81 13.82
CA SER A 35 -8.20 -15.51 12.90
C SER A 35 -8.22 -14.95 11.48
N ARG A 36 -9.35 -14.37 11.04
CA ARG A 36 -9.57 -13.88 9.68
C ARG A 36 -9.82 -12.37 9.69
N LYS A 37 -8.98 -11.62 8.98
CA LYS A 37 -9.10 -10.16 8.84
C LYS A 37 -9.70 -9.73 7.51
N ASP A 38 -9.92 -10.67 6.60
CA ASP A 38 -10.35 -10.48 5.22
C ASP A 38 -11.86 -10.70 5.00
N ILE A 39 -12.64 -10.71 6.06
CA ILE A 39 -14.11 -10.88 5.99
C ILE A 39 -14.74 -9.57 5.53
N ALA A 40 -15.42 -9.61 4.37
CA ALA A 40 -16.01 -8.42 3.76
C ALA A 40 -17.45 -8.16 4.24
N LEU A 41 -18.21 -9.22 4.48
CA LEU A 41 -19.64 -9.15 4.81
C LEU A 41 -20.00 -10.22 5.85
N ILE A 42 -20.80 -9.83 6.82
CA ILE A 42 -21.40 -10.74 7.82
C ILE A 42 -22.92 -10.65 7.71
N LEU A 43 -23.55 -11.78 7.45
CA LEU A 43 -25.00 -11.94 7.65
C LEU A 43 -25.20 -12.46 9.07
N LEU A 44 -25.77 -11.64 9.92
CA LEU A 44 -25.84 -11.87 11.34
C LEU A 44 -27.28 -12.01 11.81
N ASP A 45 -27.62 -13.13 12.39
CA ASP A 45 -28.94 -13.30 13.03
C ASP A 45 -28.94 -12.57 14.37
N VAL A 46 -30.01 -11.82 14.66
CA VAL A 46 -30.14 -11.10 15.94
C VAL A 46 -30.24 -12.11 17.09
N VAL A 47 -31.08 -13.11 16.93
CA VAL A 47 -31.32 -14.18 17.91
C VAL A 47 -30.50 -15.41 17.50
N MET A 48 -29.62 -15.83 18.36
CA MET A 48 -28.83 -17.06 18.23
C MET A 48 -28.96 -17.88 19.52
N GLU A 49 -27.88 -18.07 20.27
CA GLU A 49 -27.87 -18.73 21.58
C GLU A 49 -28.56 -17.89 22.69
N SER A 50 -28.68 -16.58 22.48
CA SER A 50 -29.47 -15.67 23.29
C SER A 50 -30.27 -14.68 22.43
N GLU A 51 -31.21 -13.97 23.03
CA GLU A 51 -32.06 -12.99 22.33
C GLU A 51 -31.28 -11.81 21.74
N HIS A 52 -30.09 -11.52 22.27
CA HIS A 52 -29.26 -10.40 21.87
C HIS A 52 -27.87 -10.79 21.36
N ALA A 53 -27.59 -12.09 21.17
CA ALA A 53 -26.26 -12.58 20.80
C ALA A 53 -25.72 -11.93 19.51
N GLY A 54 -26.58 -11.67 18.53
CA GLY A 54 -26.18 -10.97 17.30
C GLY A 54 -25.81 -9.52 17.54
N LEU A 55 -26.53 -8.80 18.38
CA LEU A 55 -26.22 -7.41 18.71
C LEU A 55 -24.94 -7.30 19.54
N ASP A 56 -24.71 -8.23 20.46
CA ASP A 56 -23.48 -8.31 21.26
C ASP A 56 -22.27 -8.63 20.38
N LEU A 57 -22.45 -9.46 19.34
CA LEU A 57 -21.41 -9.74 18.37
C LEU A 57 -21.13 -8.51 17.49
N ALA A 58 -22.15 -7.77 17.06
CA ALA A 58 -21.95 -6.54 16.31
C ALA A 58 -21.17 -5.50 17.13
N ARG A 59 -21.52 -5.33 18.39
CA ARG A 59 -20.76 -4.45 19.31
C ARG A 59 -19.31 -4.91 19.44
N TYR A 60 -19.07 -6.18 19.68
CA TYR A 60 -17.72 -6.75 19.75
C TYR A 60 -16.89 -6.46 18.49
N ILE A 61 -17.49 -6.57 17.31
CA ILE A 61 -16.80 -6.26 16.05
C ILE A 61 -16.40 -4.80 15.97
N ARG A 62 -17.27 -3.88 16.38
CA ARG A 62 -17.04 -2.44 16.29
C ARG A 62 -16.15 -1.89 17.41
N GLU A 63 -16.38 -2.31 18.65
CA GLU A 63 -15.72 -1.73 19.84
C GLU A 63 -14.47 -2.51 20.24
N ASP A 64 -14.54 -3.86 20.33
CA ASP A 64 -13.41 -4.66 20.81
C ASP A 64 -12.38 -4.97 19.70
N LEU A 65 -12.85 -5.24 18.46
CA LEU A 65 -11.97 -5.50 17.31
C LEU A 65 -11.63 -4.23 16.53
N ASP A 66 -12.26 -3.09 16.82
CA ASP A 66 -12.12 -1.82 16.09
C ASP A 66 -12.28 -1.98 14.56
N ASN A 67 -13.15 -2.93 14.15
CA ASN A 67 -13.36 -3.24 12.74
C ASN A 67 -14.59 -2.52 12.20
N HIS A 68 -14.38 -1.36 11.61
CA HIS A 68 -15.41 -0.55 10.94
C HIS A 68 -15.51 -0.84 9.44
N HIS A 69 -14.65 -1.67 8.89
CA HIS A 69 -14.62 -1.98 7.46
C HIS A 69 -15.60 -3.07 7.07
N VAL A 70 -15.70 -4.15 7.86
CA VAL A 70 -16.62 -5.26 7.57
C VAL A 70 -18.06 -4.78 7.56
N ARG A 71 -18.80 -5.20 6.55
CA ARG A 71 -20.22 -4.86 6.43
C ARG A 71 -21.05 -5.85 7.22
N ILE A 72 -21.95 -5.34 8.04
CA ILE A 72 -22.85 -6.17 8.87
C ILE A 72 -24.28 -5.96 8.39
N VAL A 73 -24.92 -7.05 8.01
CA VAL A 73 -26.35 -7.10 7.70
C VAL A 73 -27.04 -7.96 8.75
N LEU A 74 -27.85 -7.34 9.58
CA LEU A 74 -28.65 -8.08 10.56
C LEU A 74 -29.87 -8.71 9.92
N ARG A 75 -30.19 -9.91 10.38
CA ARG A 75 -31.41 -10.62 10.03
C ARG A 75 -32.22 -10.94 11.27
N THR A 76 -33.49 -10.62 11.25
CA THR A 76 -34.43 -10.97 12.33
C THR A 76 -35.57 -11.83 11.86
N GLY A 77 -36.02 -12.73 12.71
CA GLY A 77 -37.27 -13.47 12.54
C GLY A 77 -38.45 -12.84 13.27
N GLN A 78 -38.23 -11.84 14.11
CA GLN A 78 -39.24 -11.18 14.94
C GLN A 78 -39.12 -9.66 14.77
N PRO A 79 -39.84 -9.08 13.79
CA PRO A 79 -39.88 -7.64 13.60
C PRO A 79 -40.55 -6.96 14.80
N GLY A 80 -39.96 -5.87 15.29
CA GLY A 80 -40.56 -5.00 16.29
C GLY A 80 -40.01 -5.11 17.72
N GLN A 81 -39.03 -5.96 18.02
CA GLN A 81 -38.40 -6.01 19.36
C GLN A 81 -37.46 -4.81 19.63
N ALA A 82 -36.92 -4.21 18.58
CA ALA A 82 -36.19 -2.93 18.69
C ALA A 82 -36.41 -2.08 17.43
N PRO A 83 -36.60 -0.77 17.54
CA PRO A 83 -36.69 0.09 16.36
C PRO A 83 -35.46 -0.05 15.49
N GLU A 84 -35.66 -0.36 14.21
CA GLU A 84 -34.60 -0.57 13.21
C GLU A 84 -33.58 0.57 13.22
N GLU A 85 -34.05 1.81 13.25
CA GLU A 85 -33.23 3.01 13.26
C GLU A 85 -32.30 3.08 14.49
N HIS A 86 -32.78 2.69 15.65
CA HIS A 86 -31.97 2.68 16.88
C HIS A 86 -30.88 1.62 16.80
N VAL A 87 -31.20 0.43 16.33
CA VAL A 87 -30.23 -0.67 16.16
C VAL A 87 -29.15 -0.31 15.17
N ILE A 88 -29.51 0.25 14.02
CA ILE A 88 -28.57 0.67 12.98
C ILE A 88 -27.59 1.71 13.54
N LYS A 89 -28.09 2.73 14.21
CA LYS A 89 -27.24 3.80 14.77
C LYS A 89 -26.35 3.34 15.92
N THR A 90 -26.91 2.56 16.84
CA THR A 90 -26.20 2.17 18.07
C THR A 90 -25.08 1.18 17.79
N TYR A 91 -25.28 0.25 16.84
CA TYR A 91 -24.34 -0.82 16.56
C TYR A 91 -23.53 -0.65 15.26
N ASP A 92 -23.65 0.50 14.61
CA ASP A 92 -22.99 0.77 13.32
C ASP A 92 -23.20 -0.35 12.30
N ILE A 93 -24.46 -0.68 12.08
CA ILE A 93 -24.89 -1.76 11.19
C ILE A 93 -25.20 -1.18 9.82
N ASN A 94 -24.90 -1.92 8.77
CA ASN A 94 -25.05 -1.45 7.40
C ASN A 94 -26.44 -1.67 6.83
N ASP A 95 -27.15 -2.70 7.29
CA ASP A 95 -28.52 -2.99 6.88
C ASP A 95 -29.20 -3.90 7.91
N TYR A 96 -30.55 -3.80 7.97
CA TYR A 96 -31.40 -4.61 8.85
C TYR A 96 -32.54 -5.18 8.02
N LYS A 97 -32.71 -6.50 8.02
CA LYS A 97 -33.71 -7.19 7.19
C LYS A 97 -34.47 -8.22 7.96
N GLU A 98 -35.75 -8.30 7.67
CA GLU A 98 -36.55 -9.45 8.11
C GLU A 98 -36.18 -10.70 7.32
N LYS A 99 -36.14 -11.87 7.97
CA LYS A 99 -35.83 -13.15 7.30
C LYS A 99 -36.80 -13.45 6.16
N THR A 100 -38.04 -13.05 6.31
CA THR A 100 -39.13 -13.23 5.32
C THR A 100 -38.97 -12.33 4.11
N GLU A 101 -38.30 -11.22 4.22
CA GLU A 101 -38.05 -10.27 3.13
C GLU A 101 -36.88 -10.66 2.22
N LEU A 102 -35.96 -11.50 2.69
CA LEU A 102 -34.75 -11.90 1.97
C LEU A 102 -35.04 -12.94 0.87
N THR A 103 -35.81 -12.53 -0.14
CA THR A 103 -35.90 -13.27 -1.38
C THR A 103 -34.56 -13.35 -2.10
N LYS A 104 -34.35 -14.31 -3.02
CA LYS A 104 -33.14 -14.43 -3.83
C LYS A 104 -32.73 -13.09 -4.44
N ARG A 105 -33.67 -12.37 -5.05
CA ARG A 105 -33.39 -11.07 -5.70
C ARG A 105 -32.95 -10.00 -4.71
N LYS A 106 -33.60 -9.89 -3.56
CA LYS A 106 -33.24 -8.94 -2.50
C LYS A 106 -31.88 -9.29 -1.90
N LEU A 107 -31.60 -10.57 -1.68
CA LEU A 107 -30.31 -11.04 -1.16
C LEU A 107 -29.16 -10.67 -2.10
N ILE A 108 -29.30 -10.87 -3.40
CA ILE A 108 -28.32 -10.45 -4.42
C ILE A 108 -28.06 -8.94 -4.34
N THR A 109 -29.10 -8.11 -4.24
CA THR A 109 -28.97 -6.65 -4.12
C THR A 109 -28.21 -6.24 -2.85
N VAL A 110 -28.53 -6.86 -1.72
CA VAL A 110 -27.86 -6.62 -0.44
C VAL A 110 -26.37 -6.97 -0.53
N PHE A 111 -26.04 -8.12 -1.12
CA PHE A 111 -24.64 -8.53 -1.30
C PHE A 111 -23.88 -7.58 -2.20
N TYR A 112 -24.44 -7.18 -3.35
CA TYR A 112 -23.79 -6.19 -4.22
C TYR A 112 -23.56 -4.86 -3.51
N ALA A 113 -24.54 -4.35 -2.78
CA ALA A 113 -24.42 -3.09 -2.06
C ALA A 113 -23.36 -3.17 -0.96
N ALA A 114 -23.38 -4.22 -0.14
CA ALA A 114 -22.45 -4.43 0.95
C ALA A 114 -21.00 -4.64 0.46
N LEU A 115 -20.80 -5.49 -0.55
CA LEU A 115 -19.47 -5.78 -1.10
C LEU A 115 -18.88 -4.59 -1.84
N ARG A 116 -19.72 -3.80 -2.54
CA ARG A 116 -19.28 -2.53 -3.14
C ARG A 116 -18.82 -1.56 -2.07
N SER A 117 -19.63 -1.37 -1.02
CA SER A 117 -19.26 -0.51 0.10
C SER A 117 -17.97 -0.96 0.77
N TYR A 118 -17.79 -2.26 1.02
CA TYR A 118 -16.55 -2.80 1.57
C TYR A 118 -15.35 -2.51 0.68
N ARG A 119 -15.45 -2.81 -0.62
CA ARG A 119 -14.40 -2.53 -1.60
C ARG A 119 -13.99 -1.06 -1.60
N ASP A 120 -14.97 -0.16 -1.65
CA ASP A 120 -14.73 1.28 -1.74
C ASP A 120 -14.05 1.80 -0.45
N ILE A 121 -14.43 1.29 0.72
CA ILE A 121 -13.76 1.59 2.00
C ILE A 121 -12.33 1.05 2.00
N MET A 122 -12.10 -0.17 1.52
CA MET A 122 -10.75 -0.75 1.48
C MET A 122 -9.81 0.01 0.54
N ILE A 123 -10.31 0.51 -0.60
CA ILE A 123 -9.55 1.37 -1.49
C ILE A 123 -9.15 2.67 -0.78
N ILE A 124 -10.07 3.32 -0.07
CA ILE A 124 -9.79 4.55 0.69
C ILE A 124 -8.75 4.28 1.78
N GLU A 125 -8.89 3.19 2.52
CA GLU A 125 -7.96 2.85 3.61
C GLU A 125 -6.56 2.51 3.09
N GLN A 126 -6.47 1.77 2.00
CA GLN A 126 -5.19 1.50 1.33
C GLN A 126 -4.52 2.78 0.85
N SER A 127 -5.27 3.68 0.21
CA SER A 127 -4.76 4.98 -0.23
C SER A 127 -4.28 5.83 0.95
N ARG A 128 -5.02 5.82 2.06
CA ARG A 128 -4.65 6.53 3.29
C ARG A 128 -3.35 5.99 3.90
N GLN A 129 -3.20 4.66 3.94
CA GLN A 129 -1.99 4.02 4.44
C GLN A 129 -0.79 4.28 3.53
N ALA A 130 -0.98 4.25 2.21
CA ALA A 130 0.04 4.58 1.24
C ALA A 130 0.52 6.03 1.40
N LEU A 131 -0.41 6.98 1.58
CA LEU A 131 -0.07 8.39 1.82
C LEU A 131 0.72 8.58 3.13
N ARG A 132 0.32 7.92 4.21
CA ARG A 132 1.06 7.94 5.49
C ARG A 132 2.49 7.43 5.31
N ARG A 133 2.65 6.25 4.66
CA ARG A 133 3.98 5.70 4.37
C ARG A 133 4.84 6.67 3.55
N SER A 134 4.23 7.35 2.56
CA SER A 134 4.92 8.35 1.75
C SER A 134 5.42 9.53 2.60
N ILE A 135 4.58 10.06 3.49
CA ILE A 135 4.96 11.16 4.40
C ILE A 135 6.09 10.72 5.34
N ASP A 136 5.98 9.55 5.95
CA ASP A 136 7.00 9.01 6.85
C ASP A 136 8.34 8.80 6.14
N ALA A 137 8.29 8.26 4.91
CA ALA A 137 9.47 8.05 4.08
C ALA A 137 10.18 9.38 3.74
N ILE A 138 9.42 10.39 3.30
CA ILE A 138 9.94 11.72 2.99
C ILE A 138 10.59 12.36 4.24
N THR A 139 9.93 12.26 5.39
CA THR A 139 10.45 12.83 6.65
C THR A 139 11.80 12.22 7.02
N LYS A 140 11.93 10.88 6.91
CA LYS A 140 13.20 10.19 7.21
C LYS A 140 14.33 10.56 6.26
N VAL A 141 14.02 10.78 5.00
CA VAL A 141 15.00 11.24 4.01
C VAL A 141 15.45 12.68 4.32
N TYR A 142 14.54 13.53 4.76
CA TYR A 142 14.83 14.93 5.06
C TYR A 142 15.80 15.12 6.24
N ASP A 143 15.85 14.19 7.18
CA ASP A 143 16.74 14.22 8.34
C ASP A 143 18.21 13.86 8.02
N SER A 144 18.53 13.52 6.76
CA SER A 144 19.88 13.14 6.35
C SER A 144 20.80 14.36 6.22
N GLN A 145 22.02 14.25 6.78
CA GLN A 145 22.96 15.38 6.88
C GLN A 145 23.99 15.45 5.75
N ASN A 146 24.15 14.37 4.96
CA ASN A 146 25.07 14.33 3.83
C ASN A 146 24.55 13.44 2.70
N LEU A 147 25.09 13.63 1.51
CA LEU A 147 24.68 12.96 0.27
C LEU A 147 24.69 11.43 0.35
N ARG A 148 25.68 10.81 0.99
CA ARG A 148 25.75 9.35 1.12
C ARG A 148 24.68 8.80 2.05
N ARG A 149 24.46 9.45 3.21
CA ARG A 149 23.38 9.07 4.13
C ARG A 149 22.00 9.29 3.51
N PHE A 150 21.85 10.39 2.79
CA PHE A 150 20.65 10.68 2.03
C PHE A 150 20.37 9.59 1.00
N ALA A 151 21.34 9.22 0.17
CA ALA A 151 21.20 8.16 -0.83
C ALA A 151 20.85 6.80 -0.21
N SER A 152 21.48 6.44 0.92
CA SER A 152 21.12 5.22 1.66
C SER A 152 19.70 5.26 2.19
N ALA A 153 19.26 6.38 2.77
CA ALA A 153 17.89 6.56 3.25
C ALA A 153 16.86 6.47 2.11
N VAL A 154 17.17 7.01 0.93
CA VAL A 154 16.31 6.88 -0.26
C VAL A 154 16.10 5.42 -0.63
N LEU A 155 17.16 4.62 -0.71
CA LEU A 155 17.06 3.19 -1.05
C LEU A 155 16.20 2.42 -0.03
N GLU A 156 16.42 2.65 1.26
CA GLU A 156 15.65 2.01 2.33
C GLU A 156 14.17 2.43 2.29
N GLN A 157 13.90 3.71 2.06
CA GLN A 157 12.54 4.22 2.07
C GLN A 157 11.73 3.81 0.84
N VAL A 158 12.34 3.59 -0.32
CA VAL A 158 11.63 3.05 -1.49
C VAL A 158 11.11 1.65 -1.20
N ALA A 159 11.93 0.76 -0.63
CA ALA A 159 11.48 -0.57 -0.25
C ALA A 159 10.33 -0.53 0.78
N TYR A 160 10.47 0.33 1.80
CA TYR A 160 9.44 0.54 2.82
C TYR A 160 8.12 1.08 2.24
N LEU A 161 8.22 2.08 1.35
CA LEU A 161 7.07 2.75 0.73
C LEU A 161 6.20 1.78 -0.05
N LEU A 162 6.82 0.92 -0.86
CA LEU A 162 6.12 -0.02 -1.72
C LEU A 162 5.71 -1.30 -0.98
N GLY A 163 6.36 -1.63 0.14
CA GLY A 163 6.13 -2.86 0.88
C GLY A 163 6.68 -4.10 0.19
N TYR A 164 7.60 -3.92 -0.78
CA TYR A 164 8.28 -4.98 -1.52
C TYR A 164 9.72 -5.13 -1.04
N GLU A 165 10.27 -6.33 -1.15
CA GLU A 165 11.71 -6.48 -1.09
C GLU A 165 12.33 -5.81 -2.31
N ALA A 166 13.28 -4.92 -2.08
CA ALA A 166 13.94 -4.16 -3.13
C ALA A 166 15.44 -4.08 -2.89
N GLN A 167 16.17 -4.08 -3.98
CA GLN A 167 17.61 -3.89 -4.00
C GLN A 167 17.95 -2.79 -4.99
N GLY A 168 19.01 -2.06 -4.75
CA GLY A 168 19.36 -1.00 -5.68
C GLY A 168 20.62 -0.24 -5.32
N LEU A 169 20.90 0.77 -6.12
CA LEU A 169 22.01 1.69 -5.94
C LEU A 169 21.60 3.11 -6.32
N CYS A 170 22.25 4.08 -5.68
CA CYS A 170 22.24 5.49 -6.08
C CYS A 170 23.63 5.85 -6.63
N ALA A 171 23.66 6.51 -7.78
CA ALA A 171 24.87 7.03 -8.39
C ALA A 171 24.70 8.50 -8.76
N SER A 172 25.79 9.25 -8.81
CA SER A 172 25.79 10.62 -9.30
C SER A 172 26.92 10.87 -10.26
N ARG A 173 26.69 11.80 -11.20
CA ARG A 173 27.69 12.31 -12.13
C ARG A 173 27.80 13.83 -11.96
N VAL A 174 28.97 14.31 -11.58
CA VAL A 174 29.22 15.73 -11.40
C VAL A 174 29.43 16.38 -12.77
N SER A 175 28.82 17.54 -13.01
CA SER A 175 28.99 18.28 -14.25
C SER A 175 30.39 18.89 -14.31
N ALA A 176 30.90 19.09 -15.53
CA ALA A 176 32.25 19.57 -15.83
C ALA A 176 32.60 20.99 -15.31
N TYR A 177 31.68 21.69 -14.66
CA TYR A 177 31.89 23.02 -14.10
C TYR A 177 32.58 23.03 -12.72
N ALA A 178 32.61 21.92 -12.01
CA ALA A 178 33.35 21.81 -10.77
C ALA A 178 34.81 21.53 -11.10
N ALA A 179 35.72 22.43 -10.70
CA ALA A 179 37.13 22.53 -11.04
C ALA A 179 38.03 21.35 -10.62
N SER A 180 37.59 20.15 -10.61
CA SER A 180 38.38 18.94 -10.34
C SER A 180 38.36 17.99 -11.53
N HIS A 181 39.52 17.50 -11.94
CA HIS A 181 39.84 16.70 -13.12
C HIS A 181 39.13 15.32 -13.27
N ILE A 182 37.88 15.16 -12.80
CA ILE A 182 37.10 13.91 -12.93
C ILE A 182 35.83 14.22 -13.71
N GLU A 183 36.00 14.56 -14.98
CA GLU A 183 34.89 14.82 -15.90
C GLU A 183 34.09 13.53 -16.17
N GLY A 184 32.81 13.58 -15.93
CA GLY A 184 31.82 12.67 -16.54
C GLY A 184 31.73 11.26 -15.96
N ARG A 185 32.45 10.90 -14.91
CA ARG A 185 32.36 9.57 -14.30
C ARG A 185 31.17 9.47 -13.33
N LEU A 186 30.41 8.40 -13.45
CA LEU A 186 29.41 8.04 -12.46
C LEU A 186 30.10 7.55 -11.18
N LYS A 187 29.65 8.04 -10.03
CA LYS A 187 30.09 7.60 -8.71
C LYS A 187 28.95 6.99 -7.95
N VAL A 188 29.14 5.78 -7.40
CA VAL A 188 28.14 5.14 -6.55
C VAL A 188 28.15 5.79 -5.17
N LEU A 189 27.00 6.33 -4.73
CA LEU A 189 26.83 7.00 -3.45
C LEU A 189 26.35 6.04 -2.36
N ALA A 190 25.42 5.15 -2.71
CA ALA A 190 24.84 4.15 -1.82
C ALA A 190 24.39 2.93 -2.62
N ALA A 191 24.40 1.78 -1.98
CA ALA A 191 23.92 0.52 -2.55
C ALA A 191 23.42 -0.42 -1.46
N THR A 192 22.48 -1.32 -1.79
CA THR A 192 21.92 -2.31 -0.88
C THR A 192 22.22 -3.73 -1.35
N ALA A 193 22.19 -4.67 -0.41
CA ALA A 193 22.31 -6.11 -0.64
C ALA A 193 23.51 -6.48 -1.55
N GLU A 194 23.28 -7.15 -2.65
CA GLU A 194 24.33 -7.62 -3.57
C GLU A 194 25.12 -6.49 -4.24
N TYR A 195 24.52 -5.30 -4.37
CA TYR A 195 25.20 -4.11 -4.92
C TYR A 195 26.14 -3.41 -3.92
N SER A 196 26.11 -3.77 -2.64
CA SER A 196 26.95 -3.17 -1.60
C SER A 196 28.45 -3.32 -1.86
N ARG A 197 28.84 -4.34 -2.63
CA ARG A 197 30.24 -4.56 -3.04
C ARG A 197 30.78 -3.44 -3.94
N LEU A 198 29.89 -2.77 -4.67
CA LEU A 198 30.26 -1.67 -5.58
C LEU A 198 30.66 -0.38 -4.86
N LEU A 199 30.34 -0.25 -3.57
CA LEU A 199 30.73 0.90 -2.73
C LEU A 199 32.24 0.92 -2.41
N VAL A 200 32.90 -0.23 -2.46
CA VAL A 200 34.32 -0.36 -2.07
C VAL A 200 35.24 0.24 -3.13
N ASP A 201 34.89 0.07 -4.41
CA ASP A 201 35.76 0.48 -5.52
C ASP A 201 35.39 1.86 -6.09
N GLU A 202 34.28 2.46 -5.64
CA GLU A 202 33.72 3.78 -6.06
C GLU A 202 33.61 3.98 -7.60
N GLU A 203 34.02 3.01 -8.42
CA GLU A 203 34.02 3.09 -9.87
C GLU A 203 32.93 2.28 -10.52
N VAL A 204 32.21 2.90 -11.43
CA VAL A 204 31.10 2.32 -12.19
C VAL A 204 31.54 1.27 -13.21
N ASP A 205 32.82 1.14 -13.46
CA ASP A 205 33.35 0.20 -14.45
C ASP A 205 33.10 -1.27 -14.07
N ASN A 206 32.81 -1.56 -12.79
CA ASN A 206 32.51 -2.88 -12.27
C ASN A 206 31.02 -3.18 -12.11
N LEU A 207 30.12 -2.30 -12.64
CA LEU A 207 28.69 -2.54 -12.61
C LEU A 207 28.30 -3.77 -13.46
N PRO A 208 27.33 -4.57 -12.98
CA PRO A 208 26.71 -5.60 -13.83
C PRO A 208 26.26 -5.01 -15.18
N PRO A 209 26.44 -5.72 -16.30
CA PRO A 209 26.10 -5.19 -17.63
C PRO A 209 24.66 -4.67 -17.76
N GLU A 210 23.70 -5.37 -17.14
CA GLU A 210 22.29 -4.99 -17.12
C GLU A 210 22.05 -3.65 -16.38
N VAL A 211 22.75 -3.42 -15.26
CA VAL A 211 22.67 -2.17 -14.52
C VAL A 211 23.26 -1.04 -15.35
N LYS A 212 24.43 -1.26 -15.95
CA LYS A 212 25.08 -0.26 -16.79
C LYS A 212 24.21 0.15 -17.97
N ILE A 213 23.63 -0.80 -18.68
CA ILE A 213 22.68 -0.53 -19.80
C ILE A 213 21.51 0.31 -19.33
N ALA A 214 20.95 -0.04 -18.17
CA ALA A 214 19.80 0.67 -17.59
C ALA A 214 20.16 2.13 -17.23
N LEU A 215 21.30 2.36 -16.59
CA LEU A 215 21.77 3.70 -16.23
C LEU A 215 22.13 4.51 -17.47
N ASP A 216 22.84 3.94 -18.44
CA ASP A 216 23.22 4.61 -19.70
C ASP A 216 21.98 5.05 -20.49
N ARG A 217 20.93 4.23 -20.51
CA ARG A 217 19.66 4.59 -21.12
C ARG A 217 19.03 5.82 -20.44
N ALA A 218 18.93 5.81 -19.10
CA ALA A 218 18.34 6.93 -18.36
C ALA A 218 19.14 8.22 -18.56
N LEU A 219 20.48 8.15 -18.65
CA LEU A 219 21.35 9.29 -18.94
C LEU A 219 21.16 9.81 -20.36
N LEU A 220 21.03 8.92 -21.34
CA LEU A 220 20.84 9.30 -22.74
C LEU A 220 19.48 9.97 -22.96
N ASP A 221 18.42 9.36 -22.41
CA ASP A 221 17.04 9.81 -22.56
C ASP A 221 16.72 11.01 -21.62
N GLN A 222 17.55 11.23 -20.60
CA GLN A 222 17.35 12.22 -19.51
C GLN A 222 15.98 12.08 -18.84
N GLN A 223 15.52 10.85 -18.68
CA GLN A 223 14.21 10.52 -18.11
C GLN A 223 14.25 9.29 -17.22
N SER A 224 13.40 9.30 -16.19
CA SER A 224 13.09 8.11 -15.41
C SER A 224 12.24 7.14 -16.21
N TYR A 225 12.40 5.85 -15.98
CA TYR A 225 11.54 4.85 -16.60
C TYR A 225 11.28 3.65 -15.69
N PHE A 226 10.20 2.94 -15.99
CA PHE A 226 9.80 1.71 -15.33
C PHE A 226 9.85 0.56 -16.32
N ASP A 227 10.24 -0.58 -15.80
CA ASP A 227 10.03 -1.91 -16.35
C ASP A 227 9.19 -2.71 -15.35
N ASP A 228 8.83 -3.98 -15.65
CA ASP A 228 7.96 -4.77 -14.77
C ASP A 228 8.53 -4.92 -13.35
N HIS A 229 9.84 -5.14 -13.23
CA HIS A 229 10.53 -5.33 -11.95
C HIS A 229 11.60 -4.29 -11.66
N HIS A 230 11.77 -3.29 -12.52
CA HIS A 230 12.85 -2.31 -12.39
C HIS A 230 12.30 -0.89 -12.42
N PHE A 231 12.95 -0.03 -11.66
CA PHE A 231 12.80 1.41 -11.75
C PHE A 231 14.16 2.05 -11.89
N VAL A 232 14.30 2.95 -12.87
CA VAL A 232 15.46 3.82 -13.00
C VAL A 232 14.99 5.27 -12.91
N GLY A 233 15.35 5.90 -11.79
CA GLY A 233 15.09 7.31 -11.57
C GLY A 233 16.25 8.15 -12.12
N TYR A 234 15.94 9.22 -12.84
CA TYR A 234 16.87 10.22 -13.31
C TYR A 234 16.51 11.59 -12.76
N TYR A 235 17.48 12.29 -12.26
CA TYR A 235 17.33 13.66 -11.81
C TYR A 235 18.55 14.50 -12.22
N ARG A 236 18.31 15.72 -12.70
CA ARG A 236 19.34 16.71 -13.00
C ARG A 236 19.15 17.94 -12.12
N SER A 237 20.19 18.30 -11.37
CA SER A 237 20.19 19.48 -10.51
C SER A 237 20.25 20.77 -11.31
N SER A 238 19.95 21.90 -10.67
CA SER A 238 20.13 23.25 -11.24
C SER A 238 21.59 23.56 -11.59
N THR A 239 22.54 22.94 -10.89
CA THR A 239 23.99 23.04 -11.15
C THR A 239 24.47 22.11 -12.26
N GLY A 240 23.58 21.29 -12.82
CA GLY A 240 23.86 20.36 -13.91
C GLY A 240 24.37 18.98 -13.48
N ASN A 241 24.44 18.71 -12.17
CA ASN A 241 24.77 17.39 -11.66
C ASN A 241 23.64 16.41 -11.94
N GLU A 242 23.99 15.20 -12.34
CA GLU A 242 23.02 14.16 -12.66
C GLU A 242 23.05 13.05 -11.61
N SER A 243 21.89 12.59 -11.22
CA SER A 243 21.70 11.54 -10.23
C SER A 243 20.79 10.45 -10.74
N LEU A 244 21.16 9.23 -10.42
CA LEU A 244 20.48 8.02 -10.84
C LEU A 244 20.14 7.18 -9.64
N LEU A 245 18.93 6.63 -9.65
CA LEU A 245 18.44 5.64 -8.72
C LEU A 245 18.06 4.38 -9.50
N TYR A 246 18.77 3.29 -9.28
CA TYR A 246 18.42 1.99 -9.86
C TYR A 246 17.84 1.09 -8.79
N MET A 247 16.67 0.54 -9.03
CA MET A 247 15.97 -0.36 -8.10
C MET A 247 15.45 -1.60 -8.82
N VAL A 248 15.58 -2.75 -8.18
CA VAL A 248 15.00 -4.04 -8.58
C VAL A 248 14.05 -4.48 -7.49
N PHE A 249 12.85 -4.89 -7.84
CA PHE A 249 11.79 -5.33 -6.93
C PHE A 249 11.53 -6.82 -7.06
N SER A 250 11.20 -7.47 -5.95
CA SER A 250 10.81 -8.88 -5.92
C SER A 250 9.49 -9.16 -6.65
N GLU A 251 8.63 -8.15 -6.74
CA GLU A 251 7.33 -8.21 -7.39
C GLU A 251 7.21 -7.16 -8.49
N ALA A 252 6.32 -7.41 -9.46
CA ALA A 252 6.06 -6.44 -10.52
C ALA A 252 5.41 -5.18 -9.95
N VAL A 253 5.92 -4.01 -10.36
CA VAL A 253 5.45 -2.71 -9.90
C VAL A 253 4.13 -2.37 -10.58
N ASP A 254 3.04 -2.41 -9.83
CA ASP A 254 1.71 -2.06 -10.32
C ASP A 254 1.55 -0.53 -10.52
N LYS A 255 0.40 -0.11 -11.04
CA LYS A 255 0.15 1.29 -11.33
C LYS A 255 0.17 2.18 -10.08
N GLU A 256 -0.38 1.69 -8.97
CA GLU A 256 -0.46 2.44 -7.71
C GLU A 256 0.93 2.62 -7.10
N ALA A 257 1.75 1.58 -7.13
CA ALA A 257 3.14 1.64 -6.68
C ALA A 257 3.98 2.60 -7.54
N ARG A 258 3.76 2.63 -8.86
CA ARG A 258 4.42 3.60 -9.77
C ARG A 258 4.08 5.03 -9.41
N GLU A 259 2.81 5.36 -9.23
CA GLU A 259 2.35 6.70 -8.84
C GLU A 259 2.95 7.15 -7.49
N LEU A 260 3.00 6.25 -6.51
CA LEU A 260 3.63 6.53 -5.21
C LEU A 260 5.12 6.80 -5.34
N LEU A 261 5.81 6.01 -6.14
CA LEU A 261 7.26 6.16 -6.36
C LEU A 261 7.58 7.45 -7.09
N GLU A 262 6.78 7.86 -8.08
CA GLU A 262 6.94 9.15 -8.77
C GLU A 262 6.78 10.33 -7.80
N ILE A 263 5.75 10.32 -6.94
CA ILE A 263 5.53 11.36 -5.94
C ILE A 263 6.70 11.40 -4.95
N PHE A 264 7.15 10.24 -4.48
CA PHE A 264 8.30 10.14 -3.57
C PHE A 264 9.57 10.70 -4.21
N CYS A 265 9.90 10.28 -5.44
CA CYS A 265 11.08 10.75 -6.16
C CYS A 265 11.06 12.25 -6.44
N ALA A 266 9.89 12.83 -6.73
CA ALA A 266 9.76 14.28 -6.90
C ALA A 266 10.13 15.04 -5.62
N ASN A 267 9.71 14.55 -4.45
CA ASN A 267 10.07 15.15 -3.15
C ASN A 267 11.55 14.91 -2.78
N VAL A 268 12.07 13.72 -3.09
CA VAL A 268 13.49 13.38 -2.93
C VAL A 268 14.37 14.33 -3.74
N ALA A 269 13.97 14.64 -4.98
CA ALA A 269 14.71 15.56 -5.84
C ALA A 269 14.86 16.96 -5.24
N ILE A 270 13.81 17.50 -4.61
CA ILE A 270 13.83 18.79 -3.92
C ILE A 270 14.80 18.78 -2.74
N THR A 271 14.81 17.72 -1.96
CA THR A 271 15.70 17.57 -0.80
C THR A 271 17.16 17.41 -1.25
N TYR A 272 17.38 16.64 -2.31
CA TYR A 272 18.68 16.44 -2.90
C TYR A 272 19.32 17.77 -3.38
N GLU A 273 18.54 18.61 -4.07
CA GLU A 273 18.96 19.94 -4.49
C GLU A 273 19.42 20.80 -3.30
N SER A 274 18.63 20.76 -2.22
CA SER A 274 18.96 21.52 -1.00
C SER A 274 20.26 21.05 -0.34
N LEU A 275 20.55 19.75 -0.40
CA LEU A 275 21.80 19.19 0.13
C LEU A 275 23.01 19.56 -0.71
N LEU A 276 22.89 19.49 -2.04
CA LEU A 276 23.97 19.92 -2.95
C LEU A 276 24.35 21.36 -2.72
N LEU A 277 23.39 22.27 -2.63
CA LEU A 277 23.63 23.68 -2.39
C LEU A 277 24.31 23.94 -1.03
N ARG A 278 24.03 23.13 -0.01
CA ARG A 278 24.69 23.22 1.31
C ARG A 278 26.15 22.74 1.25
N GLU A 279 26.42 21.62 0.56
CA GLU A 279 27.80 21.13 0.40
C GLU A 279 28.66 22.14 -0.37
N GLU A 280 28.14 22.72 -1.45
CA GLU A 280 28.87 23.79 -2.20
C GLU A 280 29.20 25.02 -1.35
N ILE A 281 28.34 25.40 -0.39
CA ILE A 281 28.58 26.53 0.52
C ILE A 281 29.61 26.17 1.60
N GLN A 282 29.75 24.91 1.99
CA GLN A 282 30.74 24.50 3.01
C GLN A 282 32.14 24.32 2.46
N ASP A 283 32.27 24.06 1.15
CA ASP A 283 33.57 23.88 0.46
C ASP A 283 34.15 25.20 -0.08
N THR A 284 33.43 26.32 0.11
CA THR A 284 33.87 27.68 -0.22
C THR A 284 34.30 28.44 1.05
#